data_eab2ed4cc1f40ba3aa070ccdfe5c5a19
#
_entry.id   eab2ed4cc1f40ba3aa070ccdfe5c5a19
#
_cell.length_a   1.000
_cell.length_b   1.000
_cell.length_c   1.000
_cell.angle_alpha   90.00
_cell.angle_beta   90.00
_cell.angle_gamma   90.00
#
_symmetry.space_group_name_H-M   'P 1'
#
loop_
_entity.id
_entity.type
_entity.pdbx_description
1 polymer ?
#
loop_
_entity_poly.entity_id
_entity_poly.type
_entity_poly.pdbx_seq_one_letter_code
_entity_poly.pdbx_strand_id
1 'polypeptide(L)'
;NLNFIFAMKVSHIEHLGVAVKSLDEAIPYWENVLGLKCYAIEEVADQKVRTAFFMLGQTKIELLEPTSEDSTIAKYIENRGVGIHHMALACENIEEQLADAEAKGIRLIDKTPRKGAEGMTIAFLHPKSTQGILTELCENKNK
;
A
#
# COMPACT_ATOMS: atom_id res chain seq x y z
N ASN A 1 17.97 -26.99 5.27
CA ASN A 1 17.30 -27.37 4.04
C ASN A 1 17.50 -26.30 2.98
N LEU A 2 18.08 -26.66 1.85
CA LEU A 2 18.40 -25.74 0.77
C LEU A 2 17.17 -25.05 0.20
N ASN A 3 16.00 -25.68 0.28
CA ASN A 3 14.77 -25.10 -0.25
C ASN A 3 14.37 -23.81 0.48
N PHE A 4 14.76 -23.64 1.73
CA PHE A 4 14.47 -22.41 2.47
C PHE A 4 15.27 -21.22 1.97
N ILE A 5 16.46 -21.47 1.45
CA ILE A 5 17.35 -20.37 1.01
C ILE A 5 16.73 -19.61 -0.16
N PHE A 6 15.94 -20.30 -0.97
CA PHE A 6 15.34 -19.72 -2.19
C PHE A 6 13.87 -19.39 -2.03
N ALA A 7 13.28 -19.63 -0.86
CA ALA A 7 11.89 -19.28 -0.61
C ALA A 7 11.78 -17.77 -0.44
N MET A 8 11.02 -17.13 -1.31
CA MET A 8 10.76 -15.69 -1.20
C MET A 8 9.53 -15.47 -0.33
N LYS A 9 9.68 -14.60 0.68
CA LYS A 9 8.55 -14.23 1.55
C LYS A 9 7.65 -13.21 0.86
N VAL A 10 8.25 -12.31 0.09
CA VAL A 10 7.54 -11.36 -0.74
C VAL A 10 7.97 -11.58 -2.18
N SER A 11 7.05 -11.40 -3.11
CA SER A 11 7.30 -11.75 -4.51
C SER A 11 7.56 -10.54 -5.41
N HIS A 12 6.89 -9.43 -5.16
CA HIS A 12 7.03 -8.23 -6.00
C HIS A 12 6.40 -7.04 -5.28
N ILE A 13 6.62 -5.85 -5.83
CA ILE A 13 5.92 -4.66 -5.36
C ILE A 13 4.51 -4.72 -5.90
N GLU A 14 3.54 -4.89 -5.01
CA GLU A 14 2.13 -4.96 -5.37
C GLU A 14 1.62 -3.59 -5.78
N HIS A 15 1.94 -2.57 -4.97
CA HIS A 15 1.62 -1.20 -5.33
C HIS A 15 2.48 -0.19 -4.59
N LEU A 16 2.51 1.02 -5.13
CA LEU A 16 3.00 2.20 -4.45
C LEU A 16 1.80 3.09 -4.15
N GLY A 17 1.64 3.47 -2.89
CA GLY A 17 0.60 4.41 -2.49
C GLY A 17 1.15 5.83 -2.55
N VAL A 18 0.48 6.70 -3.29
CA VAL A 18 0.90 8.08 -3.49
C VAL A 18 -0.16 9.02 -2.95
N ALA A 19 0.21 9.84 -1.96
CA ALA A 19 -0.70 10.81 -1.37
C ALA A 19 -0.86 12.00 -2.31
N VAL A 20 -2.10 12.34 -2.63
CA VAL A 20 -2.43 13.49 -3.48
C VAL A 20 -3.52 14.33 -2.81
N LYS A 21 -3.55 15.61 -3.11
CA LYS A 21 -4.59 16.48 -2.56
C LYS A 21 -5.93 16.26 -3.25
N SER A 22 -5.91 15.97 -4.55
CA SER A 22 -7.11 15.85 -5.35
C SER A 22 -6.88 14.85 -6.49
N LEU A 23 -7.78 13.88 -6.63
CA LEU A 23 -7.75 12.96 -7.77
C LEU A 23 -8.02 13.69 -9.08
N ASP A 24 -8.92 14.69 -9.05
CA ASP A 24 -9.25 15.43 -10.26
C ASP A 24 -8.03 16.19 -10.82
N GLU A 25 -7.14 16.62 -9.94
CA GLU A 25 -5.91 17.29 -10.37
C GLU A 25 -4.79 16.31 -10.71
N ALA A 26 -4.72 15.18 -9.98
CA ALA A 26 -3.62 14.24 -10.13
C ALA A 26 -3.77 13.31 -11.33
N ILE A 27 -4.98 12.79 -11.56
CA ILE A 27 -5.22 11.81 -12.63
C ILE A 27 -4.76 12.32 -14.00
N PRO A 28 -5.03 13.57 -14.40
CA PRO A 28 -4.57 14.05 -15.72
C PRO A 28 -3.07 13.94 -15.95
N TYR A 29 -2.26 14.14 -14.91
CA TYR A 29 -0.81 13.95 -15.05
C TYR A 29 -0.48 12.48 -15.40
N TRP A 30 -1.05 11.56 -14.66
CA TRP A 30 -0.76 10.13 -14.87
C TRP A 30 -1.29 9.65 -16.21
N GLU A 31 -2.45 10.14 -16.64
CA GLU A 31 -3.03 9.73 -17.91
C GLU A 31 -2.44 10.47 -19.11
N ASN A 32 -2.35 11.79 -19.04
CA ASN A 32 -2.02 12.59 -20.23
C ASN A 32 -0.51 12.76 -20.42
N VAL A 33 0.26 12.77 -19.33
CA VAL A 33 1.72 12.91 -19.41
C VAL A 33 2.40 11.56 -19.45
N LEU A 34 2.01 10.64 -18.54
CA LEU A 34 2.66 9.34 -18.46
C LEU A 34 2.00 8.26 -19.30
N GLY A 35 0.82 8.52 -19.85
CA GLY A 35 0.16 7.58 -20.76
C GLY A 35 -0.47 6.36 -20.09
N LEU A 36 -0.70 6.42 -18.79
CA LEU A 36 -1.35 5.35 -18.07
C LEU A 36 -2.86 5.56 -18.07
N LYS A 37 -3.61 4.52 -17.75
CA LYS A 37 -5.06 4.61 -17.68
C LYS A 37 -5.55 4.36 -16.26
N CYS A 38 -6.33 5.28 -15.71
CA CYS A 38 -7.04 5.04 -14.47
C CYS A 38 -8.14 4.02 -14.73
N TYR A 39 -7.99 2.82 -14.20
CA TYR A 39 -8.94 1.74 -14.50
C TYR A 39 -10.08 1.65 -13.48
N ALA A 40 -9.94 2.28 -12.33
CA ALA A 40 -10.97 2.28 -11.29
C ALA A 40 -10.70 3.37 -10.26
N ILE A 41 -11.77 3.77 -9.57
CA ILE A 41 -11.70 4.63 -8.39
C ILE A 41 -12.57 3.97 -7.33
N GLU A 42 -12.04 3.85 -6.13
CA GLU A 42 -12.74 3.21 -5.01
C GLU A 42 -12.64 4.09 -3.77
N GLU A 43 -13.73 4.22 -3.04
CA GLU A 43 -13.68 4.87 -1.74
C GLU A 43 -13.44 3.80 -0.68
N VAL A 44 -12.39 3.97 0.13
CA VAL A 44 -12.07 3.09 1.24
C VAL A 44 -12.45 3.85 2.51
N ALA A 45 -13.71 3.67 2.92
CA ALA A 45 -14.32 4.48 3.99
C ALA A 45 -13.57 4.38 5.31
N ASP A 46 -13.12 3.17 5.67
CA ASP A 46 -12.39 2.96 6.93
C ASP A 46 -11.08 3.74 6.99
N GLN A 47 -10.46 3.96 5.85
CA GLN A 47 -9.19 4.71 5.76
C GLN A 47 -9.42 6.17 5.40
N LYS A 48 -10.68 6.56 5.14
CA LYS A 48 -11.06 7.92 4.77
C LYS A 48 -10.29 8.44 3.57
N VAL A 49 -10.24 7.62 2.52
CA VAL A 49 -9.58 7.94 1.26
C VAL A 49 -10.43 7.52 0.08
N ARG A 50 -10.28 8.24 -1.03
CA ARG A 50 -10.67 7.80 -2.38
C ARG A 50 -9.38 7.43 -3.10
N THR A 51 -9.38 6.28 -3.73
CA THR A 51 -8.18 5.72 -4.35
C THR A 51 -8.39 5.54 -5.85
N ALA A 52 -7.48 6.08 -6.65
CA ALA A 52 -7.46 5.85 -8.09
C ALA A 52 -6.36 4.87 -8.42
N PHE A 53 -6.65 3.92 -9.32
CA PHE A 53 -5.76 2.81 -9.63
C PHE A 53 -5.23 2.88 -11.06
N PHE A 54 -3.93 2.67 -11.18
CA PHE A 54 -3.25 2.56 -12.48
C PHE A 54 -2.40 1.29 -12.45
N MET A 55 -2.29 0.61 -13.59
CA MET A 55 -1.41 -0.55 -13.69
C MET A 55 -0.14 -0.16 -14.44
N LEU A 56 1.00 -0.44 -13.85
CA LEU A 56 2.31 -0.17 -14.43
C LEU A 56 3.10 -1.49 -14.41
N GLY A 57 2.96 -2.29 -15.48
CA GLY A 57 3.47 -3.65 -15.46
C GLY A 57 2.69 -4.48 -14.45
N GLN A 58 3.38 -5.10 -13.50
CA GLN A 58 2.73 -5.85 -12.42
C GLN A 58 2.52 -5.03 -11.16
N THR A 59 3.00 -3.78 -11.13
CA THR A 59 2.88 -2.90 -9.97
C THR A 59 1.77 -1.90 -10.20
N LYS A 60 0.87 -1.78 -9.23
CA LYS A 60 -0.16 -0.73 -9.30
C LYS A 60 0.39 0.57 -8.73
N ILE A 61 -0.11 1.67 -9.27
CA ILE A 61 0.02 2.98 -8.62
C ILE A 61 -1.34 3.29 -8.04
N GLU A 62 -1.40 3.62 -6.77
CA GLU A 62 -2.64 3.98 -6.08
C GLU A 62 -2.53 5.41 -5.59
N LEU A 63 -3.32 6.30 -6.20
CA LEU A 63 -3.39 7.70 -5.77
C LEU A 63 -4.42 7.81 -4.66
N LEU A 64 -4.00 8.36 -3.53
CA LEU A 64 -4.79 8.40 -2.30
C LEU A 64 -5.20 9.84 -2.01
N GLU A 65 -6.49 10.13 -2.15
CA GLU A 65 -7.06 11.44 -1.84
C GLU A 65 -7.79 11.35 -0.51
N PRO A 66 -7.48 12.20 0.49
CA PRO A 66 -8.20 12.15 1.76
C PRO A 66 -9.63 12.63 1.60
N THR A 67 -10.57 11.94 2.27
CA THR A 67 -11.99 12.33 2.26
C THR A 67 -12.36 13.16 3.48
N SER A 68 -11.45 13.30 4.46
CA SER A 68 -11.68 14.14 5.64
C SER A 68 -10.34 14.58 6.23
N GLU A 69 -10.39 15.66 7.02
CA GLU A 69 -9.18 16.22 7.63
C GLU A 69 -8.53 15.29 8.65
N ASP A 70 -9.29 14.37 9.23
CA ASP A 70 -8.76 13.45 10.23
C ASP A 70 -8.25 12.15 9.62
N SER A 71 -8.21 12.03 8.30
CA SER A 71 -7.62 10.85 7.66
C SER A 71 -6.11 10.84 7.86
N THR A 72 -5.54 9.64 7.87
CA THR A 72 -4.09 9.46 7.97
C THR A 72 -3.38 10.14 6.80
N ILE A 73 -3.97 10.06 5.59
CA ILE A 73 -3.40 10.69 4.39
C ILE A 73 -3.44 12.20 4.48
N ALA A 74 -4.54 12.78 5.02
CA ALA A 74 -4.60 14.23 5.20
C ALA A 74 -3.49 14.73 6.14
N LYS A 75 -3.27 14.01 7.24
CA LYS A 75 -2.22 14.35 8.19
C LYS A 75 -0.83 14.18 7.59
N TYR A 76 -0.65 13.14 6.77
CA TYR A 76 0.61 12.95 6.07
C TYR A 76 0.92 14.11 5.13
N ILE A 77 -0.06 14.54 4.34
CA ILE A 77 0.12 15.65 3.41
C ILE A 77 0.42 16.95 4.18
N GLU A 78 -0.26 17.19 5.29
CA GLU A 78 -0.04 18.37 6.12
C GLU A 78 1.41 18.41 6.64
N ASN A 79 1.95 17.27 7.04
CA ASN A 79 3.28 17.21 7.64
C ASN A 79 4.41 17.06 6.63
N ARG A 80 4.16 16.40 5.50
CA ARG A 80 5.21 16.04 4.54
C ARG A 80 4.93 16.45 3.10
N GLY A 81 3.73 16.93 2.81
CA GLY A 81 3.34 17.24 1.43
C GLY A 81 2.90 15.99 0.68
N VAL A 82 2.60 16.17 -0.60
CA VAL A 82 2.20 15.07 -1.49
C VAL A 82 3.41 14.24 -1.88
N GLY A 83 3.19 12.99 -2.27
CA GLY A 83 4.25 12.10 -2.70
C GLY A 83 4.02 10.65 -2.29
N ILE A 84 5.03 9.82 -2.42
CA ILE A 84 4.93 8.40 -2.07
C ILE A 84 4.71 8.26 -0.57
N HIS A 85 3.63 7.60 -0.20
CA HIS A 85 3.25 7.39 1.20
C HIS A 85 3.71 6.01 1.70
N HIS A 86 3.54 4.97 0.89
CA HIS A 86 3.90 3.61 1.31
C HIS A 86 4.21 2.73 0.12
N MET A 87 4.86 1.61 0.41
CA MET A 87 5.18 0.56 -0.55
C MET A 87 4.56 -0.73 -0.06
N ALA A 88 3.75 -1.36 -0.90
CA ALA A 88 3.11 -2.63 -0.58
C ALA A 88 3.84 -3.76 -1.30
N LEU A 89 4.15 -4.80 -0.55
CA LEU A 89 4.85 -5.99 -1.05
C LEU A 89 3.87 -7.16 -1.06
N ALA A 90 3.77 -7.83 -2.20
CA ALA A 90 2.89 -8.98 -2.35
C ALA A 90 3.46 -10.18 -1.61
N CYS A 91 2.61 -10.88 -0.88
CA CYS A 91 3.02 -12.09 -0.16
C CYS A 91 1.86 -13.10 -0.17
N GLU A 92 2.20 -14.31 0.25
CA GLU A 92 1.21 -15.34 0.58
C GLU A 92 1.29 -15.60 2.08
N ASN A 93 0.20 -16.13 2.66
CA ASN A 93 0.15 -16.46 4.09
C ASN A 93 0.54 -15.27 4.96
N ILE A 94 -0.18 -14.16 4.80
CA ILE A 94 0.16 -12.90 5.47
C ILE A 94 0.23 -13.06 6.99
N GLU A 95 -0.62 -13.91 7.58
CA GLU A 95 -0.61 -14.17 9.01
C GLU A 95 0.73 -14.76 9.47
N GLU A 96 1.27 -15.70 8.68
CA GLU A 96 2.57 -16.30 8.97
C GLU A 96 3.70 -15.28 8.78
N GLN A 97 3.59 -14.43 7.76
CA GLN A 97 4.60 -13.40 7.52
C GLN A 97 4.65 -12.40 8.68
N LEU A 98 3.48 -12.02 9.20
CA LEU A 98 3.43 -11.10 10.34
C LEU A 98 4.04 -11.73 11.59
N ALA A 99 3.70 -12.99 11.86
CA ALA A 99 4.26 -13.71 13.00
C ALA A 99 5.78 -13.82 12.90
N ASP A 100 6.29 -14.12 11.72
CA ASP A 100 7.72 -14.23 11.47
C ASP A 100 8.41 -12.86 11.66
N ALA A 101 7.82 -11.81 11.13
CA ALA A 101 8.37 -10.46 11.27
C ALA A 101 8.44 -10.06 12.75
N GLU A 102 7.36 -10.29 13.49
CA GLU A 102 7.32 -9.96 14.92
C GLU A 102 8.36 -10.76 15.70
N ALA A 103 8.50 -12.06 15.40
CA ALA A 103 9.51 -12.90 16.03
C ALA A 103 10.93 -12.42 15.77
N LYS A 104 11.15 -11.72 14.66
CA LYS A 104 12.44 -11.15 14.29
C LYS A 104 12.63 -9.71 14.78
N GLY A 105 11.74 -9.23 15.63
CA GLY A 105 11.86 -7.92 16.25
C GLY A 105 11.31 -6.76 15.44
N ILE A 106 10.57 -7.02 14.37
CA ILE A 106 9.94 -5.97 13.58
C ILE A 106 8.69 -5.48 14.30
N ARG A 107 8.58 -4.16 14.46
CA ARG A 107 7.40 -3.56 15.06
C ARG A 107 6.25 -3.54 14.06
N LEU A 108 5.13 -4.13 14.45
CA LEU A 108 3.94 -4.17 13.61
C LEU A 108 3.03 -2.98 13.92
N ILE A 109 2.48 -2.34 12.89
CA ILE A 109 1.38 -1.39 13.08
C ILE A 109 0.09 -2.20 13.21
N ASP A 110 -0.10 -3.17 12.29
CA ASP A 110 -1.25 -4.07 12.34
C ASP A 110 -0.78 -5.46 12.79
N LYS A 111 -1.21 -5.90 13.96
CA LYS A 111 -0.92 -7.26 14.43
C LYS A 111 -1.82 -8.28 13.79
N THR A 112 -3.01 -7.85 13.37
CA THR A 112 -4.00 -8.67 12.68
C THR A 112 -4.24 -8.04 11.32
N PRO A 113 -4.22 -8.83 10.23
CA PRO A 113 -4.52 -8.29 8.91
C PRO A 113 -5.93 -7.71 8.82
N ARG A 114 -6.08 -6.74 7.94
CA ARG A 114 -7.37 -6.10 7.69
C ARG A 114 -7.60 -5.95 6.20
N LYS A 115 -8.80 -5.54 5.80
CA LYS A 115 -9.11 -5.34 4.40
C LYS A 115 -8.59 -4.00 3.89
N GLY A 116 -7.92 -4.05 2.75
CA GLY A 116 -7.51 -2.87 2.02
C GLY A 116 -8.33 -2.70 0.75
N ALA A 117 -7.84 -1.85 -0.14
CA ALA A 117 -8.47 -1.60 -1.43
C ALA A 117 -8.53 -2.87 -2.28
N GLU A 118 -9.52 -2.95 -3.13
CA GLU A 118 -9.73 -4.07 -4.06
C GLU A 118 -9.89 -5.43 -3.38
N GLY A 119 -10.36 -5.43 -2.13
CA GLY A 119 -10.57 -6.67 -1.38
C GLY A 119 -9.31 -7.40 -0.95
N MET A 120 -8.16 -6.75 -1.05
CA MET A 120 -6.90 -7.32 -0.62
C MET A 120 -6.85 -7.43 0.90
N THR A 121 -6.05 -8.36 1.40
CA THR A 121 -5.77 -8.51 2.83
C THR A 121 -4.43 -7.88 3.10
N ILE A 122 -4.38 -6.91 4.03
CA ILE A 122 -3.19 -6.08 4.22
C ILE A 122 -2.81 -5.97 5.69
N ALA A 123 -1.54 -5.60 5.93
CA ALA A 123 -1.05 -5.22 7.24
C ALA A 123 0.20 -4.36 7.10
N PHE A 124 0.30 -3.33 7.94
CA PHE A 124 1.45 -2.41 7.89
C PHE A 124 2.50 -2.74 8.94
N LEU A 125 3.75 -2.61 8.53
CA LEU A 125 4.92 -2.68 9.40
C LEU A 125 5.40 -1.26 9.69
N HIS A 126 5.89 -1.03 10.92
CA HIS A 126 6.28 0.31 11.34
C HIS A 126 7.58 0.77 10.66
N PRO A 127 7.62 1.99 10.11
CA PRO A 127 8.81 2.47 9.38
C PRO A 127 10.09 2.50 10.20
N LYS A 128 10.02 2.58 11.53
CA LYS A 128 11.22 2.51 12.36
C LYS A 128 11.91 1.16 12.27
N SER A 129 11.18 0.11 11.93
CA SER A 129 11.74 -1.23 11.76
C SER A 129 12.03 -1.59 10.30
N THR A 130 11.60 -0.75 9.35
CA THR A 130 11.63 -1.06 7.92
C THR A 130 12.42 -0.03 7.11
N GLN A 131 13.50 0.47 7.69
CA GLN A 131 14.43 1.37 7.00
C GLN A 131 13.80 2.71 6.60
N GLY A 132 12.80 3.16 7.36
CA GLY A 132 12.14 4.43 7.09
C GLY A 132 11.03 4.37 6.05
N ILE A 133 10.77 3.20 5.49
CA ILE A 133 9.72 3.03 4.48
C ILE A 133 8.49 2.44 5.14
N LEU A 134 7.38 3.15 5.12
CA LEU A 134 6.12 2.57 5.57
C LEU A 134 5.79 1.41 4.63
N THR A 135 5.92 0.19 5.15
CA THR A 135 5.85 -1.04 4.37
C THR A 135 4.54 -1.77 4.66
N GLU A 136 3.83 -2.13 3.60
CA GLU A 136 2.59 -2.88 3.68
C GLU A 136 2.85 -4.29 3.14
N LEU A 137 2.37 -5.31 3.86
CA LEU A 137 2.25 -6.65 3.31
C LEU A 137 0.86 -6.78 2.71
N CYS A 138 0.75 -7.40 1.55
CA CYS A 138 -0.49 -7.45 0.79
C CYS A 138 -0.68 -8.83 0.20
N GLU A 139 -1.79 -9.48 0.55
CA GLU A 139 -2.12 -10.79 0.02
C GLU A 139 -3.46 -10.77 -0.69
N ASN A 140 -3.51 -11.36 -1.90
CA ASN A 140 -4.76 -11.55 -2.60
C ASN A 140 -5.33 -12.92 -2.24
N LYS A 141 -6.25 -12.96 -1.27
CA LYS A 141 -6.89 -14.22 -0.84
C LYS A 141 -8.04 -14.64 -1.75
N ASN A 142 -8.37 -13.81 -2.74
CA ASN A 142 -9.48 -14.05 -3.66
C ASN A 142 -9.07 -14.80 -4.93
N LYS A 143 -7.80 -15.07 -5.10
CA LYS A 143 -7.30 -15.79 -6.28
C LYS A 143 -7.50 -17.29 -6.15
#